data_c06f7236a605ed1f22103abf4dbedb2f
#
_entry.id   c06f7236a605ed1f22103abf4dbedb2f
#
_cell.length_a   1.000
_cell.length_b   1.000
_cell.length_c   1.000
_cell.angle_alpha   90.00
_cell.angle_beta   90.00
_cell.angle_gamma   90.00
#
_symmetry.space_group_name_H-M   'P 1'
#
loop_
_entity.id
_entity.type
_entity.pdbx_description
1 polymer ?
#
loop_
_entity_poly.entity_id
_entity_poly.type
_entity_poly.pdbx_seq_one_letter_code
_entity_poly.pdbx_strand_id
1 'polypeptide(L)'
;MTKLTLLRFIHPDSGAGARVGLLVDETVYDITVNFAWVSMWLRSSVNRIQEAIEDLQKAAEGKKSYPLSEFDAAPAKGVPHLLAPVDTQEVWAAGVTYERSRAARQEESVDGGDVYARVYQAERPEIFFKALGWRVIGNHGEVGIRSDATWSVPEPELVVVFNPAMQPVGFTVGNDVSSRDIEGANPLYLPQAKVYTASCALGPGIVLNPADEWPEATIHLNIQRDGKAAFEGDVATSRIKRQINELGGYLGRSNHFPDGVALLTGTGIVPPNDFTLAAGDVVTITIDNIGTLKNTVKVV
;
A
#
# COMPACT_ATOMS: atom_id res chain seq x y z
N MET A 1 -0.92 23.94 3.42
CA MET A 1 -0.13 23.34 4.52
C MET A 1 1.04 22.60 3.91
N THR A 2 2.20 22.59 4.56
CA THR A 2 3.36 21.81 4.10
C THR A 2 3.01 20.32 4.18
N LYS A 3 3.26 19.58 3.10
CA LYS A 3 3.05 18.12 3.05
C LYS A 3 4.08 17.45 3.95
N LEU A 4 3.63 16.64 4.89
CA LEU A 4 4.47 15.84 5.79
C LEU A 4 4.29 14.35 5.42
N THR A 5 5.40 13.62 5.30
CA THR A 5 5.36 12.19 5.01
C THR A 5 6.24 11.43 6.01
N LEU A 6 5.63 10.50 6.72
CA LEU A 6 6.34 9.57 7.60
C LEU A 6 6.84 8.40 6.76
N LEU A 7 8.14 8.10 6.84
CA LEU A 7 8.75 7.05 6.04
C LEU A 7 9.74 6.21 6.85
N ARG A 8 10.12 5.06 6.29
CA ARG A 8 11.18 4.21 6.82
C ARG A 8 12.28 4.08 5.77
N PHE A 9 13.51 4.03 6.24
CA PHE A 9 14.67 4.00 5.34
C PHE A 9 15.86 3.25 5.93
N ILE A 10 16.79 2.92 5.07
CA ILE A 10 18.17 2.50 5.40
C ILE A 10 19.11 3.58 4.88
N HIS A 11 20.08 3.97 5.71
CA HIS A 11 21.16 4.84 5.27
C HIS A 11 22.48 4.43 5.97
N PRO A 12 23.57 4.18 5.23
CA PRO A 12 24.83 3.68 5.82
C PRO A 12 25.39 4.61 6.90
N ASP A 13 25.25 5.93 6.75
CA ASP A 13 25.72 6.92 7.71
C ASP A 13 24.86 7.03 8.98
N SER A 14 23.70 6.38 9.03
CA SER A 14 22.81 6.37 10.20
C SER A 14 23.02 5.15 11.09
N GLY A 15 23.98 4.30 10.78
CA GLY A 15 24.22 3.03 11.46
C GLY A 15 23.40 1.87 10.88
N ALA A 16 23.52 0.71 11.52
CA ALA A 16 22.83 -0.50 11.08
C ALA A 16 21.35 -0.47 11.48
N GLY A 17 20.47 -0.88 10.55
CA GLY A 17 19.05 -1.12 10.80
C GLY A 17 18.12 -0.07 10.19
N ALA A 18 16.84 -0.39 10.27
CA ALA A 18 15.76 0.48 9.78
C ALA A 18 15.66 1.76 10.61
N ARG A 19 15.44 2.87 9.93
CA ARG A 19 15.28 4.21 10.49
C ARG A 19 13.88 4.72 10.20
N VAL A 20 13.40 5.63 11.02
CA VAL A 20 12.16 6.39 10.80
C VAL A 20 12.53 7.81 10.43
N GLY A 21 11.92 8.33 9.37
CA GLY A 21 12.16 9.67 8.87
C GLY A 21 10.87 10.47 8.71
N LEU A 22 10.98 11.78 8.88
CA LEU A 22 9.97 12.73 8.47
C LEU A 22 10.46 13.44 7.21
N LEU A 23 9.74 13.28 6.11
CA LEU A 23 9.97 14.02 4.88
C LEU A 23 9.19 15.34 4.95
N VAL A 24 9.90 16.41 4.80
CA VAL A 24 9.38 17.78 4.66
C VAL A 24 9.95 18.33 3.37
N ASP A 25 9.10 18.68 2.43
CA ASP A 25 9.49 19.02 1.05
C ASP A 25 10.38 17.90 0.46
N GLU A 26 11.63 18.18 0.08
CA GLU A 26 12.56 17.17 -0.48
C GLU A 26 13.65 16.72 0.53
N THR A 27 13.41 16.93 1.83
CA THR A 27 14.37 16.64 2.89
C THR A 27 13.84 15.62 3.88
N VAL A 28 14.55 14.52 4.07
CA VAL A 28 14.27 13.47 5.04
C VAL A 28 15.05 13.73 6.33
N TYR A 29 14.35 13.99 7.41
CA TYR A 29 14.92 14.17 8.75
C TYR A 29 14.86 12.84 9.53
N ASP A 30 16.01 12.37 10.04
CA ASP A 30 16.08 11.15 10.84
C ASP A 30 15.53 11.39 12.25
N ILE A 31 14.34 10.89 12.50
CA ILE A 31 13.65 11.04 13.80
C ILE A 31 13.67 9.76 14.64
N THR A 32 14.49 8.78 14.29
CA THR A 32 14.54 7.46 14.92
C THR A 32 14.80 7.50 16.42
N VAL A 33 15.56 8.49 16.90
CA VAL A 33 15.82 8.68 18.35
C VAL A 33 14.54 8.96 19.13
N ASN A 34 13.56 9.61 18.49
CA ASN A 34 12.27 9.95 19.09
C ASN A 34 11.24 8.87 18.81
N PHE A 35 11.25 8.32 17.60
CA PHE A 35 10.31 7.30 17.13
C PHE A 35 11.10 6.18 16.45
N ALA A 36 11.50 5.16 17.20
CA ALA A 36 12.27 4.04 16.67
C ALA A 36 11.47 3.17 15.67
N TRP A 37 10.15 3.24 15.73
CA TRP A 37 9.21 2.47 14.92
C TRP A 37 8.01 3.33 14.51
N VAL A 38 7.45 3.10 13.33
CA VAL A 38 6.19 3.73 12.90
C VAL A 38 5.07 3.38 13.87
N SER A 39 5.03 2.14 14.36
CA SER A 39 4.07 1.69 15.37
C SER A 39 4.12 2.51 16.68
N MET A 40 5.29 2.99 17.09
CA MET A 40 5.39 3.89 18.27
C MET A 40 4.61 5.18 18.03
N TRP A 41 4.78 5.81 16.87
CA TRP A 41 4.05 7.01 16.54
C TRP A 41 2.55 6.77 16.40
N LEU A 42 2.16 5.67 15.71
CA LEU A 42 0.75 5.30 15.58
C LEU A 42 0.08 5.11 16.96
N ARG A 43 0.74 4.45 17.88
CA ARG A 43 0.25 4.32 19.27
C ARG A 43 0.13 5.67 19.99
N SER A 44 1.10 6.55 19.80
CA SER A 44 1.10 7.88 20.44
C SER A 44 0.04 8.82 19.85
N SER A 45 -0.47 8.54 18.65
CA SER A 45 -1.46 9.37 17.95
C SER A 45 -2.91 9.11 18.37
N VAL A 46 -3.17 8.09 19.19
CA VAL A 46 -4.54 7.72 19.62
C VAL A 46 -5.22 8.90 20.32
N ASN A 47 -6.35 9.34 19.75
CA ASN A 47 -7.18 10.47 20.21
C ASN A 47 -6.44 11.83 20.27
N ARG A 48 -5.27 11.97 19.62
CA ARG A 48 -4.47 13.21 19.59
C ARG A 48 -3.63 13.33 18.31
N ILE A 49 -4.22 13.01 17.18
CA ILE A 49 -3.46 12.91 15.90
C ILE A 49 -2.77 14.22 15.54
N GLN A 50 -3.45 15.37 15.71
CA GLN A 50 -2.88 16.66 15.36
C GLN A 50 -1.63 16.97 16.21
N GLU A 51 -1.70 16.77 17.52
CA GLU A 51 -0.55 16.96 18.44
C GLU A 51 0.57 15.94 18.13
N ALA A 52 0.21 14.72 17.75
CA ALA A 52 1.19 13.71 17.34
C ALA A 52 1.92 14.08 16.04
N ILE A 53 1.26 14.78 15.11
CA ILE A 53 1.91 15.35 13.92
C ILE A 53 2.86 16.48 14.31
N GLU A 54 2.48 17.36 15.25
CA GLU A 54 3.36 18.40 15.78
C GLU A 54 4.58 17.79 16.49
N ASP A 55 4.42 16.67 17.20
CA ASP A 55 5.53 15.96 17.84
C ASP A 55 6.53 15.43 16.82
N LEU A 56 6.09 14.98 15.62
CA LEU A 56 7.01 14.61 14.52
C LEU A 56 7.81 15.82 14.02
N GLN A 57 7.15 16.98 13.87
CA GLN A 57 7.84 18.21 13.42
C GLN A 57 8.89 18.65 14.44
N LYS A 58 8.55 18.66 15.73
CA LYS A 58 9.51 18.94 16.81
C LYS A 58 10.65 17.92 16.85
N ALA A 59 10.34 16.63 16.60
CA ALA A 59 11.34 15.57 16.56
C ALA A 59 12.32 15.75 15.39
N ALA A 60 11.97 16.44 14.32
CA ALA A 60 12.83 16.70 13.16
C ALA A 60 13.77 17.90 13.37
N GLU A 61 13.49 18.79 14.33
CA GLU A 61 14.29 19.98 14.58
C GLU A 61 15.75 19.65 14.93
N GLY A 62 16.70 20.19 14.16
CA GLY A 62 18.14 20.02 14.37
C GLY A 62 18.64 18.58 14.18
N LYS A 63 17.84 17.70 13.56
CA LYS A 63 18.25 16.33 13.29
C LYS A 63 19.07 16.17 12.03
N LYS A 64 19.81 15.08 11.94
CA LYS A 64 20.51 14.67 10.73
C LYS A 64 19.48 14.50 9.61
N SER A 65 19.80 15.04 8.44
CA SER A 65 18.90 15.04 7.30
C SER A 65 19.62 14.62 6.02
N TYR A 66 18.82 14.19 5.04
CA TYR A 66 19.27 13.68 3.75
C TYR A 66 18.33 14.19 2.65
N PRO A 67 18.82 14.50 1.45
CA PRO A 67 17.93 14.77 0.31
C PRO A 67 17.17 13.49 -0.06
N LEU A 68 15.89 13.63 -0.38
CA LEU A 68 15.03 12.48 -0.78
C LEU A 68 15.61 11.71 -1.97
N SER A 69 16.29 12.40 -2.89
CA SER A 69 16.91 11.81 -4.08
C SER A 69 17.98 10.76 -3.78
N GLU A 70 18.56 10.75 -2.58
CA GLU A 70 19.53 9.70 -2.19
C GLU A 70 18.88 8.33 -2.03
N PHE A 71 17.56 8.28 -1.82
CA PHE A 71 16.82 7.04 -1.57
C PHE A 71 16.15 6.45 -2.82
N ASP A 72 16.38 7.03 -4.01
CA ASP A 72 15.83 6.53 -5.28
C ASP A 72 16.68 5.37 -5.83
N ALA A 73 16.77 4.30 -5.04
CA ALA A 73 17.57 3.13 -5.35
C ALA A 73 16.92 1.83 -4.88
N ALA A 74 17.24 0.73 -5.57
CA ALA A 74 16.84 -0.60 -5.15
C ALA A 74 17.54 -1.01 -3.83
N PRO A 75 16.86 -1.76 -2.96
CA PRO A 75 17.44 -2.25 -1.71
C PRO A 75 18.72 -3.06 -1.94
N ALA A 76 19.84 -2.56 -1.43
CA ALA A 76 21.12 -3.24 -1.46
C ALA A 76 21.96 -2.89 -0.23
N LYS A 77 22.92 -3.76 0.11
CA LYS A 77 23.83 -3.52 1.23
C LYS A 77 24.67 -2.26 1.00
N GLY A 78 24.59 -1.31 1.93
CA GLY A 78 25.37 -0.05 1.86
C GLY A 78 24.80 1.00 0.91
N VAL A 79 23.63 0.77 0.32
CA VAL A 79 22.91 1.72 -0.53
C VAL A 79 21.76 2.32 0.25
N PRO A 80 21.62 3.67 0.30
CA PRO A 80 20.44 4.31 0.87
C PRO A 80 19.20 3.91 0.08
N HIS A 81 18.13 3.51 0.78
CA HIS A 81 16.86 3.14 0.13
C HIS A 81 15.69 3.26 1.09
N LEU A 82 14.48 3.43 0.55
CA LEU A 82 13.25 3.41 1.32
C LEU A 82 12.79 1.98 1.61
N LEU A 83 12.26 1.77 2.81
CA LEU A 83 11.55 0.56 3.21
C LEU A 83 10.03 0.78 3.07
N ALA A 84 9.26 -0.32 3.11
CA ALA A 84 7.82 -0.20 3.28
C ALA A 84 7.50 0.64 4.54
N PRO A 85 6.52 1.57 4.49
CA PRO A 85 6.23 2.47 5.60
C PRO A 85 5.44 1.80 6.75
N VAL A 86 5.53 0.50 6.86
CA VAL A 86 4.96 -0.34 7.92
C VAL A 86 6.05 -1.20 8.55
N ASP A 87 5.92 -1.49 9.84
CA ASP A 87 6.87 -2.35 10.58
C ASP A 87 6.17 -3.57 11.20
N THR A 88 5.43 -3.40 12.28
CA THR A 88 4.69 -4.47 12.97
C THR A 88 3.20 -4.50 12.61
N GLN A 89 2.72 -3.51 11.85
CA GLN A 89 1.32 -3.44 11.41
C GLN A 89 0.96 -4.63 10.53
N GLU A 90 -0.27 -5.07 10.65
CA GLU A 90 -0.88 -5.91 9.64
C GLU A 90 -1.31 -5.06 8.43
N VAL A 91 -1.29 -5.69 7.25
CA VAL A 91 -1.87 -5.14 6.04
C VAL A 91 -3.08 -5.97 5.65
N TRP A 92 -4.20 -5.30 5.52
CA TRP A 92 -5.47 -5.86 5.08
C TRP A 92 -5.88 -5.24 3.75
N ALA A 93 -6.83 -5.84 3.05
CA ALA A 93 -7.34 -5.33 1.79
C ALA A 93 -8.86 -5.40 1.73
N ALA A 94 -9.46 -4.46 1.02
CA ALA A 94 -10.88 -4.45 0.71
C ALA A 94 -11.10 -4.77 -0.77
N GLY A 95 -11.84 -5.82 -1.06
CA GLY A 95 -12.17 -6.21 -2.44
C GLY A 95 -13.44 -5.53 -2.97
N VAL A 96 -13.58 -5.55 -4.29
CA VAL A 96 -14.81 -5.15 -5.02
C VAL A 96 -15.34 -3.78 -4.63
N THR A 97 -14.46 -2.80 -4.47
CA THR A 97 -14.82 -1.42 -4.08
C THR A 97 -15.08 -0.49 -5.26
N TYR A 98 -14.66 -0.87 -6.47
CA TYR A 98 -14.93 -0.16 -7.72
C TYR A 98 -15.88 -0.94 -8.61
N GLU A 99 -16.68 -0.23 -9.43
CA GLU A 99 -17.59 -0.88 -10.38
C GLU A 99 -16.82 -1.70 -11.43
N ARG A 100 -15.67 -1.20 -11.89
CA ARG A 100 -14.81 -1.91 -12.86
C ARG A 100 -14.26 -3.22 -12.28
N SER A 101 -13.82 -3.22 -11.02
CA SER A 101 -13.34 -4.45 -10.37
C SER A 101 -14.48 -5.48 -10.21
N ARG A 102 -15.69 -5.03 -9.88
CA ARG A 102 -16.87 -5.89 -9.84
C ARG A 102 -17.12 -6.57 -11.20
N ALA A 103 -17.13 -5.77 -12.29
CA ALA A 103 -17.36 -6.30 -13.64
C ALA A 103 -16.27 -7.31 -14.04
N ALA A 104 -15.00 -6.98 -13.81
CA ALA A 104 -13.88 -7.88 -14.11
C ALA A 104 -13.99 -9.20 -13.34
N ARG A 105 -14.27 -9.17 -12.04
CA ARG A 105 -14.46 -10.39 -11.22
C ARG A 105 -15.60 -11.25 -11.69
N GLN A 106 -16.68 -10.65 -12.18
CA GLN A 106 -17.81 -11.40 -12.76
C GLN A 106 -17.42 -12.10 -14.07
N GLU A 107 -16.60 -11.45 -14.91
CA GLU A 107 -16.11 -12.02 -16.16
C GLU A 107 -15.10 -13.16 -15.93
N GLU A 108 -14.27 -13.06 -14.89
CA GLU A 108 -13.19 -14.00 -14.56
C GLU A 108 -13.68 -15.27 -13.82
N SER A 109 -14.82 -15.20 -13.15
CA SER A 109 -15.32 -16.29 -12.29
C SER A 109 -16.05 -17.35 -13.09
N VAL A 110 -15.60 -18.63 -12.95
CA VAL A 110 -16.24 -19.79 -13.59
C VAL A 110 -17.63 -20.07 -13.02
N ASP A 111 -17.82 -19.92 -11.70
CA ASP A 111 -19.06 -20.27 -10.98
C ASP A 111 -19.58 -19.17 -10.03
N GLY A 112 -18.93 -18.03 -9.93
CA GLY A 112 -19.16 -17.08 -8.84
C GLY A 112 -19.59 -15.66 -9.24
N GLY A 113 -19.95 -15.40 -10.48
CA GLY A 113 -20.30 -14.06 -10.97
C GLY A 113 -21.33 -13.32 -10.08
N ASP A 114 -22.31 -14.03 -9.55
CA ASP A 114 -23.32 -13.48 -8.64
C ASP A 114 -22.77 -13.10 -7.26
N VAL A 115 -21.69 -13.71 -6.79
CA VAL A 115 -21.10 -13.42 -5.48
C VAL A 115 -20.52 -12.02 -5.48
N TYR A 116 -19.76 -11.64 -6.50
CA TYR A 116 -19.14 -10.33 -6.61
C TYR A 116 -20.17 -9.20 -6.81
N ALA A 117 -21.24 -9.44 -7.56
CA ALA A 117 -22.34 -8.51 -7.67
C ALA A 117 -23.04 -8.28 -6.32
N ARG A 118 -23.28 -9.37 -5.57
CA ARG A 118 -23.87 -9.30 -4.22
C ARG A 118 -22.98 -8.56 -3.24
N VAL A 119 -21.67 -8.83 -3.20
CA VAL A 119 -20.70 -8.14 -2.31
C VAL A 119 -20.63 -6.66 -2.62
N TYR A 120 -20.64 -6.27 -3.90
CA TYR A 120 -20.64 -4.86 -4.28
C TYR A 120 -21.86 -4.09 -3.74
N GLN A 121 -23.02 -4.75 -3.62
CA GLN A 121 -24.27 -4.16 -3.10
C GLN A 121 -24.50 -4.43 -1.61
N ALA A 122 -23.76 -5.37 -1.01
CA ALA A 122 -23.94 -5.76 0.37
C ALA A 122 -23.58 -4.62 1.34
N GLU A 123 -24.20 -4.61 2.51
CA GLU A 123 -23.80 -3.76 3.63
C GLU A 123 -22.38 -4.08 4.08
N ARG A 124 -22.06 -5.38 4.24
CA ARG A 124 -20.73 -5.83 4.65
C ARG A 124 -19.77 -5.86 3.46
N PRO A 125 -18.65 -5.09 3.51
CA PRO A 125 -17.63 -5.15 2.47
C PRO A 125 -16.85 -6.48 2.53
N GLU A 126 -16.23 -6.84 1.43
CA GLU A 126 -15.16 -7.82 1.43
C GLU A 126 -13.93 -7.21 2.07
N ILE A 127 -13.42 -7.83 3.13
CA ILE A 127 -12.17 -7.44 3.79
C ILE A 127 -11.40 -8.72 4.10
N PHE A 128 -10.12 -8.77 3.71
CA PHE A 128 -9.27 -9.92 3.91
C PHE A 128 -7.85 -9.52 4.35
N PHE A 129 -7.17 -10.43 5.05
CA PHE A 129 -5.78 -10.27 5.43
C PHE A 129 -4.88 -10.36 4.20
N LYS A 130 -3.91 -9.42 4.06
CA LYS A 130 -2.98 -9.39 2.93
C LYS A 130 -1.55 -9.75 3.31
N ALA A 131 -1.00 -9.13 4.31
CA ALA A 131 0.39 -9.38 4.71
C ALA A 131 0.67 -8.92 6.15
N LEU A 132 1.70 -9.50 6.76
CA LEU A 132 2.37 -8.91 7.92
C LEU A 132 3.36 -7.83 7.44
N GLY A 133 3.53 -6.77 8.22
CA GLY A 133 4.37 -5.62 7.84
C GLY A 133 5.78 -5.99 7.43
N TRP A 134 6.40 -6.98 8.09
CA TRP A 134 7.75 -7.45 7.76
C TRP A 134 7.86 -8.18 6.39
N ARG A 135 6.71 -8.59 5.79
CA ARG A 135 6.66 -9.23 4.46
C ARG A 135 6.39 -8.23 3.34
N VAL A 136 6.06 -6.99 3.68
CA VAL A 136 5.70 -5.95 2.70
C VAL A 136 6.96 -5.43 2.00
N ILE A 137 6.89 -5.35 0.70
CA ILE A 137 7.96 -4.83 -0.16
C ILE A 137 7.89 -3.30 -0.19
N GLY A 138 9.02 -2.64 -0.04
CA GLY A 138 9.14 -1.19 -0.18
C GLY A 138 9.38 -0.74 -1.62
N ASN A 139 9.59 0.56 -1.78
CA ASN A 139 9.90 1.16 -3.07
C ASN A 139 11.19 0.56 -3.67
N HIS A 140 11.22 0.37 -4.99
CA HIS A 140 12.28 -0.29 -5.77
C HIS A 140 12.59 -1.75 -5.37
N GLY A 141 11.85 -2.34 -4.41
CA GLY A 141 11.98 -3.76 -4.11
C GLY A 141 11.30 -4.66 -5.15
N GLU A 142 11.52 -5.96 -5.04
CA GLU A 142 10.97 -6.94 -5.98
C GLU A 142 9.65 -7.50 -5.47
N VAL A 143 8.57 -7.34 -6.24
CA VAL A 143 7.27 -8.00 -6.00
C VAL A 143 7.21 -9.36 -6.66
N GLY A 144 6.47 -10.29 -6.04
CA GLY A 144 6.39 -11.69 -6.45
C GLY A 144 5.17 -11.99 -7.33
N ILE A 145 5.36 -12.82 -8.35
CA ILE A 145 4.31 -13.62 -8.98
C ILE A 145 4.56 -15.09 -8.70
N ARG A 146 3.50 -15.87 -8.49
CA ARG A 146 3.62 -17.28 -8.12
C ARG A 146 4.13 -18.15 -9.28
N SER A 147 5.00 -19.11 -8.98
CA SER A 147 5.52 -20.07 -9.97
C SER A 147 4.47 -21.09 -10.43
N ASP A 148 3.38 -21.28 -9.67
CA ASP A 148 2.26 -22.15 -9.96
C ASP A 148 1.01 -21.42 -10.51
N ALA A 149 1.13 -20.13 -10.82
CA ALA A 149 0.08 -19.33 -11.43
C ALA A 149 0.42 -18.98 -12.90
N THR A 150 -0.59 -18.92 -13.72
CA THR A 150 -0.47 -18.59 -15.15
C THR A 150 -0.98 -17.20 -15.48
N TRP A 151 -1.71 -16.57 -14.57
CA TRP A 151 -2.29 -15.24 -14.75
C TRP A 151 -2.15 -14.41 -13.47
N SER A 152 -1.19 -13.49 -13.49
CA SER A 152 -0.91 -12.59 -12.37
C SER A 152 -1.00 -11.14 -12.82
N VAL A 153 -1.59 -10.29 -11.99
CA VAL A 153 -1.78 -8.85 -12.29
C VAL A 153 -1.39 -7.99 -11.08
N PRO A 154 -0.97 -6.73 -11.30
CA PRO A 154 -0.90 -5.75 -10.23
C PRO A 154 -2.30 -5.19 -9.96
N GLU A 155 -2.56 -4.85 -8.73
CA GLU A 155 -3.73 -4.08 -8.31
C GLU A 155 -3.25 -2.79 -7.63
N PRO A 156 -3.21 -1.66 -8.38
CA PRO A 156 -2.82 -0.37 -7.82
C PRO A 156 -3.93 0.18 -6.93
N GLU A 157 -3.56 0.55 -5.70
CA GLU A 157 -4.53 0.94 -4.68
C GLU A 157 -4.07 2.13 -3.86
N LEU A 158 -5.01 3.00 -3.51
CA LEU A 158 -4.85 3.89 -2.37
C LEU A 158 -4.88 3.06 -1.09
N VAL A 159 -3.99 3.37 -0.15
CA VAL A 159 -3.94 2.70 1.14
C VAL A 159 -4.19 3.71 2.24
N VAL A 160 -5.13 3.42 3.13
CA VAL A 160 -5.35 4.21 4.33
C VAL A 160 -4.66 3.54 5.51
N VAL A 161 -3.97 4.34 6.34
CA VAL A 161 -3.33 3.87 7.56
C VAL A 161 -4.13 4.35 8.76
N PHE A 162 -4.47 3.41 9.64
CA PHE A 162 -5.19 3.67 10.88
C PHE A 162 -4.28 3.48 12.09
N ASN A 163 -4.49 4.31 13.11
CA ASN A 163 -3.91 4.10 14.43
C ASN A 163 -4.67 3.00 15.23
N PRO A 164 -4.22 2.60 16.44
CA PRO A 164 -4.90 1.56 17.22
C PRO A 164 -6.36 1.85 17.61
N ALA A 165 -6.79 3.11 17.56
CA ALA A 165 -8.19 3.49 17.77
C ALA A 165 -9.01 3.50 16.47
N MET A 166 -8.48 2.94 15.38
CA MET A 166 -9.09 2.94 14.04
C MET A 166 -9.39 4.35 13.49
N GLN A 167 -8.59 5.33 13.91
CA GLN A 167 -8.63 6.69 13.36
C GLN A 167 -7.67 6.78 12.17
N PRO A 168 -8.11 7.28 11.00
CA PRO A 168 -7.23 7.43 9.84
C PRO A 168 -6.17 8.50 10.13
N VAL A 169 -4.90 8.19 9.86
CA VAL A 169 -3.77 9.11 10.07
C VAL A 169 -3.15 9.60 8.77
N GLY A 170 -3.39 8.89 7.66
CA GLY A 170 -2.83 9.27 6.37
C GLY A 170 -2.92 8.16 5.34
N PHE A 171 -2.27 8.41 4.20
CA PHE A 171 -2.37 7.58 3.01
C PHE A 171 -1.01 7.21 2.45
N THR A 172 -0.95 6.07 1.77
CA THR A 172 0.22 5.63 0.99
C THR A 172 -0.23 4.93 -0.29
N VAL A 173 0.71 4.59 -1.16
CA VAL A 173 0.46 3.83 -2.38
C VAL A 173 0.65 2.35 -2.10
N GLY A 174 -0.23 1.49 -2.65
CA GLY A 174 -0.13 0.05 -2.52
C GLY A 174 -0.24 -0.70 -3.84
N ASN A 175 0.31 -1.92 -3.83
CA ASN A 175 0.14 -2.90 -4.88
C ASN A 175 -0.29 -4.24 -4.25
N ASP A 176 -1.54 -4.63 -4.48
CA ASP A 176 -2.08 -5.95 -4.11
C ASP A 176 -1.85 -6.93 -5.27
N VAL A 177 -0.62 -7.46 -5.40
CA VAL A 177 -0.32 -8.41 -6.48
C VAL A 177 -1.14 -9.68 -6.33
N SER A 178 -1.82 -10.07 -7.39
CA SER A 178 -2.88 -11.08 -7.38
C SER A 178 -2.66 -12.17 -8.43
N SER A 179 -2.91 -13.43 -8.04
CA SER A 179 -2.98 -14.57 -8.97
C SER A 179 -4.43 -14.79 -9.40
N ARG A 180 -4.80 -14.23 -10.55
CA ARG A 180 -6.18 -14.18 -11.05
C ARG A 180 -6.76 -15.53 -11.40
N ASP A 181 -5.95 -16.43 -11.95
CA ASP A 181 -6.35 -17.81 -12.27
C ASP A 181 -6.73 -18.59 -11.01
N ILE A 182 -5.96 -18.45 -9.93
CA ILE A 182 -6.26 -19.11 -8.64
C ILE A 182 -7.50 -18.50 -8.00
N GLU A 183 -7.62 -17.17 -8.01
CA GLU A 183 -8.77 -16.45 -7.45
C GLU A 183 -10.07 -16.78 -8.22
N GLY A 184 -9.99 -16.78 -9.56
CA GLY A 184 -11.14 -17.08 -10.42
C GLY A 184 -11.57 -18.55 -10.40
N ALA A 185 -10.65 -19.49 -10.11
CA ALA A 185 -10.96 -20.91 -10.03
C ALA A 185 -11.93 -21.24 -8.89
N ASN A 186 -11.77 -20.60 -7.73
CA ASN A 186 -12.67 -20.79 -6.59
C ASN A 186 -12.51 -19.64 -5.58
N PRO A 187 -13.57 -18.94 -5.15
CA PRO A 187 -13.52 -17.90 -4.13
C PRO A 187 -12.85 -18.32 -2.81
N LEU A 188 -12.88 -19.61 -2.47
CA LEU A 188 -12.22 -20.15 -1.27
C LEU A 188 -10.68 -20.18 -1.40
N TYR A 189 -10.13 -19.97 -2.60
CA TYR A 189 -8.69 -19.89 -2.83
C TYR A 189 -8.14 -18.46 -2.69
N LEU A 190 -8.98 -17.49 -2.34
CA LEU A 190 -8.56 -16.10 -2.12
C LEU A 190 -7.28 -15.97 -1.27
N PRO A 191 -7.12 -16.67 -0.12
CA PRO A 191 -5.88 -16.58 0.65
C PRO A 191 -4.64 -17.02 -0.14
N GLN A 192 -4.74 -18.03 -1.00
CA GLN A 192 -3.62 -18.49 -1.82
C GLN A 192 -3.34 -17.53 -2.99
N ALA A 193 -4.37 -16.92 -3.55
CA ALA A 193 -4.25 -15.94 -4.63
C ALA A 193 -3.63 -14.61 -4.18
N LYS A 194 -3.81 -14.24 -2.90
CA LYS A 194 -3.47 -12.91 -2.34
C LYS A 194 -2.32 -12.94 -1.33
N VAL A 195 -2.12 -14.04 -0.57
CA VAL A 195 -1.19 -14.10 0.55
C VAL A 195 -0.04 -15.07 0.26
N TYR A 196 0.99 -14.57 -0.40
CA TYR A 196 2.19 -15.32 -0.71
C TYR A 196 3.44 -14.41 -0.65
N THR A 197 4.62 -14.95 -0.88
CA THR A 197 5.89 -14.21 -0.78
C THR A 197 5.91 -13.01 -1.73
N ALA A 198 6.20 -11.82 -1.19
CA ALA A 198 6.32 -10.57 -1.93
C ALA A 198 5.05 -10.15 -2.73
N SER A 199 3.87 -10.63 -2.33
CA SER A 199 2.59 -10.30 -2.99
C SER A 199 2.03 -8.93 -2.61
N CYS A 200 2.67 -8.20 -1.68
CA CYS A 200 2.23 -6.90 -1.20
C CYS A 200 3.38 -5.90 -1.23
N ALA A 201 3.16 -4.74 -1.82
CA ALA A 201 4.10 -3.63 -1.73
C ALA A 201 3.40 -2.35 -1.28
N LEU A 202 4.06 -1.56 -0.42
CA LEU A 202 3.60 -0.26 0.06
C LEU A 202 4.74 0.76 -0.01
N GLY A 203 4.41 2.01 -0.35
CA GLY A 203 5.40 3.10 -0.35
C GLY A 203 4.92 4.37 -1.05
N PRO A 204 5.76 5.38 -1.16
CA PRO A 204 7.11 5.50 -0.57
C PRO A 204 7.07 5.78 0.94
N GLY A 205 6.01 6.39 1.46
CA GLY A 205 5.79 6.76 2.86
C GLY A 205 4.33 7.03 3.14
N ILE A 206 3.97 7.32 4.37
CA ILE A 206 2.61 7.69 4.80
C ILE A 206 2.51 9.21 4.74
N VAL A 207 1.78 9.74 3.77
CA VAL A 207 1.41 11.16 3.73
C VAL A 207 0.40 11.41 4.83
N LEU A 208 0.79 12.25 5.80
CA LEU A 208 -0.03 12.56 6.97
C LEU A 208 -1.21 13.46 6.57
N ASN A 209 -2.38 12.88 6.59
CA ASN A 209 -3.66 13.53 6.28
C ASN A 209 -4.77 12.81 7.06
N PRO A 210 -5.05 13.22 8.29
CA PRO A 210 -6.08 12.60 9.13
C PRO A 210 -7.49 13.05 8.70
N ALA A 211 -7.93 12.61 7.53
CA ALA A 211 -9.23 12.92 6.96
C ALA A 211 -10.11 11.67 6.88
N ASP A 212 -11.40 11.87 7.11
CA ASP A 212 -12.42 10.82 6.97
C ASP A 212 -12.94 10.69 5.53
N GLU A 213 -12.45 11.55 4.62
CA GLU A 213 -12.79 11.57 3.21
C GLU A 213 -11.61 11.14 2.35
N TRP A 214 -11.89 10.52 1.20
CA TRP A 214 -10.87 10.17 0.22
C TRP A 214 -10.19 11.43 -0.32
N PRO A 215 -8.85 11.45 -0.45
CA PRO A 215 -8.17 12.53 -1.14
C PRO A 215 -8.64 12.60 -2.59
N GLU A 216 -8.88 13.79 -3.12
CA GLU A 216 -9.08 13.99 -4.56
C GLU A 216 -7.77 13.73 -5.30
N ALA A 217 -7.67 12.56 -5.92
CA ALA A 217 -6.46 12.11 -6.58
C ALA A 217 -6.79 11.15 -7.74
N THR A 218 -5.85 11.03 -8.66
CA THR A 218 -5.86 9.97 -9.68
C THR A 218 -4.80 8.95 -9.33
N ILE A 219 -5.15 7.67 -9.47
CA ILE A 219 -4.22 6.54 -9.40
C ILE A 219 -3.79 6.24 -10.84
N HIS A 220 -2.49 6.26 -11.09
CA HIS A 220 -1.88 5.95 -12.38
C HIS A 220 -1.11 4.65 -12.28
N LEU A 221 -1.30 3.75 -13.22
CA LEU A 221 -0.52 2.53 -13.38
C LEU A 221 0.23 2.57 -14.70
N ASN A 222 1.54 2.31 -14.65
CA ASN A 222 2.37 2.06 -15.83
C ASN A 222 3.15 0.77 -15.61
N ILE A 223 3.09 -0.15 -16.57
CA ILE A 223 3.86 -1.39 -16.58
C ILE A 223 4.78 -1.37 -17.79
N GLN A 224 6.07 -1.53 -17.53
CA GLN A 224 7.09 -1.60 -18.58
C GLN A 224 7.63 -3.02 -18.67
N ARG A 225 7.77 -3.52 -19.88
CA ARG A 225 8.43 -4.79 -20.25
C ARG A 225 9.51 -4.50 -21.27
N ASP A 226 10.75 -4.88 -21.00
CA ASP A 226 11.90 -4.61 -21.87
C ASP A 226 12.03 -3.12 -22.26
N GLY A 227 11.74 -2.22 -21.32
CA GLY A 227 11.80 -0.77 -21.50
C GLY A 227 10.69 -0.15 -22.35
N LYS A 228 9.64 -0.92 -22.69
CA LYS A 228 8.46 -0.46 -23.45
C LYS A 228 7.21 -0.54 -22.58
N ALA A 229 6.28 0.38 -22.78
CA ALA A 229 4.98 0.31 -22.11
C ALA A 229 4.25 -0.98 -22.54
N ALA A 230 3.93 -1.83 -21.57
CA ALA A 230 3.14 -3.05 -21.73
C ALA A 230 1.67 -2.81 -21.37
N PHE A 231 1.42 -1.94 -20.39
CA PHE A 231 0.07 -1.52 -20.00
C PHE A 231 0.13 -0.16 -19.29
N GLU A 232 -0.91 0.63 -19.49
CA GLU A 232 -1.16 1.89 -18.76
C GLU A 232 -2.64 2.03 -18.43
N GLY A 233 -2.95 2.66 -17.30
CA GLY A 233 -4.32 2.90 -16.87
C GLY A 233 -4.41 3.90 -15.74
N ASP A 234 -5.58 4.54 -15.64
CA ASP A 234 -5.87 5.56 -14.63
C ASP A 234 -7.25 5.36 -14.02
N VAL A 235 -7.40 5.74 -12.75
CA VAL A 235 -8.69 5.80 -12.07
C VAL A 235 -8.70 6.88 -10.99
N ALA A 236 -9.78 7.65 -10.90
CA ALA A 236 -9.95 8.63 -9.83
C ALA A 236 -10.35 7.93 -8.52
N THR A 237 -9.81 8.40 -7.38
CA THR A 237 -10.18 7.93 -6.04
C THR A 237 -11.65 8.17 -5.71
N SER A 238 -12.28 9.20 -6.31
CA SER A 238 -13.72 9.47 -6.18
C SER A 238 -14.64 8.35 -6.71
N ARG A 239 -14.06 7.36 -7.42
CA ARG A 239 -14.78 6.16 -7.89
C ARG A 239 -14.83 5.05 -6.86
N ILE A 240 -14.17 5.18 -5.71
CA ILE A 240 -14.29 4.24 -4.60
C ILE A 240 -15.71 4.37 -4.02
N LYS A 241 -16.46 3.27 -4.04
CA LYS A 241 -17.85 3.26 -3.58
C LYS A 241 -17.96 3.35 -2.05
N ARG A 242 -17.05 2.70 -1.34
CA ARG A 242 -17.07 2.60 0.13
C ARG A 242 -16.44 3.85 0.76
N GLN A 243 -16.87 4.19 1.96
CA GLN A 243 -16.29 5.29 2.73
C GLN A 243 -15.16 4.79 3.66
N ILE A 244 -14.22 5.67 4.03
CA ILE A 244 -13.10 5.32 4.93
C ILE A 244 -13.62 4.77 6.25
N ASN A 245 -14.57 5.47 6.87
CA ASN A 245 -15.14 5.09 8.17
C ASN A 245 -15.95 3.79 8.09
N GLU A 246 -16.59 3.50 6.96
CA GLU A 246 -17.26 2.23 6.72
C GLU A 246 -16.24 1.08 6.71
N LEU A 247 -15.19 1.19 5.89
CA LEU A 247 -14.15 0.16 5.78
C LEU A 247 -13.42 -0.03 7.11
N GLY A 248 -12.97 1.06 7.75
CA GLY A 248 -12.32 1.04 9.05
C GLY A 248 -13.21 0.45 10.14
N GLY A 249 -14.52 0.80 10.14
CA GLY A 249 -15.50 0.28 11.08
C GLY A 249 -15.73 -1.23 10.95
N TYR A 250 -15.76 -1.77 9.73
CA TYR A 250 -15.85 -3.22 9.52
C TYR A 250 -14.54 -3.94 9.85
N LEU A 251 -13.39 -3.37 9.49
CA LEU A 251 -12.08 -3.94 9.80
C LEU A 251 -11.83 -4.04 11.31
N GLY A 252 -12.18 -2.99 12.08
CA GLY A 252 -12.00 -2.94 13.53
C GLY A 252 -13.09 -3.66 14.32
N ARG A 253 -14.20 -4.10 13.68
CA ARG A 253 -15.31 -4.75 14.39
C ARG A 253 -14.91 -6.14 14.90
N SER A 254 -14.84 -6.29 16.22
CA SER A 254 -14.39 -7.50 16.88
C SER A 254 -12.94 -7.90 16.54
N ASN A 255 -12.13 -6.93 16.12
CA ASN A 255 -10.72 -7.09 15.85
C ASN A 255 -9.91 -5.98 16.54
N HIS A 256 -8.64 -6.22 16.83
CA HIS A 256 -7.80 -5.29 17.55
C HIS A 256 -6.41 -5.19 16.90
N PHE A 257 -5.97 -3.96 16.64
CA PHE A 257 -4.69 -3.66 15.99
C PHE A 257 -3.81 -2.79 16.90
N PRO A 258 -3.06 -3.39 17.85
CA PRO A 258 -2.32 -2.63 18.87
C PRO A 258 -1.23 -1.71 18.29
N ASP A 259 -0.79 -1.97 17.08
CA ASP A 259 0.25 -1.20 16.36
C ASP A 259 -0.32 -0.35 15.21
N GLY A 260 -1.65 -0.27 15.10
CA GLY A 260 -2.32 0.27 13.94
C GLY A 260 -2.38 -0.76 12.78
N VAL A 261 -2.99 -0.38 11.67
CA VAL A 261 -3.21 -1.24 10.51
C VAL A 261 -3.17 -0.44 9.22
N ALA A 262 -2.66 -1.02 8.14
CA ALA A 262 -2.79 -0.49 6.78
C ALA A 262 -3.89 -1.23 6.04
N LEU A 263 -4.76 -0.50 5.34
CA LEU A 263 -5.86 -1.07 4.55
C LEU A 263 -5.74 -0.63 3.10
N LEU A 264 -5.47 -1.57 2.21
CA LEU A 264 -5.62 -1.45 0.77
C LEU A 264 -7.13 -1.30 0.46
N THR A 265 -7.50 -0.36 -0.40
CA THR A 265 -8.90 0.07 -0.56
C THR A 265 -9.57 -0.46 -1.82
N GLY A 266 -8.91 -1.37 -2.52
CA GLY A 266 -9.35 -1.95 -3.77
C GLY A 266 -8.86 -1.18 -5.00
N THR A 267 -8.85 -1.88 -6.14
CA THR A 267 -8.40 -1.32 -7.41
C THR A 267 -9.55 -1.01 -8.35
N GLY A 268 -9.41 0.06 -9.13
CA GLY A 268 -10.28 0.39 -10.26
C GLY A 268 -9.60 0.21 -11.62
N ILE A 269 -8.33 -0.20 -11.65
CA ILE A 269 -7.55 -0.44 -12.86
C ILE A 269 -7.35 -1.94 -13.01
N VAL A 270 -7.90 -2.49 -14.09
CA VAL A 270 -7.81 -3.92 -14.41
C VAL A 270 -7.22 -4.06 -15.80
N PRO A 271 -6.00 -4.63 -15.94
CA PRO A 271 -5.46 -4.98 -17.23
C PRO A 271 -6.40 -5.94 -18.01
N PRO A 272 -6.32 -5.99 -19.34
CA PRO A 272 -7.14 -6.90 -20.13
C PRO A 272 -6.82 -8.38 -19.83
N ASN A 273 -7.77 -9.28 -20.14
CA ASN A 273 -7.70 -10.70 -19.75
C ASN A 273 -6.54 -11.46 -20.42
N ASP A 274 -5.97 -10.96 -21.48
CA ASP A 274 -4.78 -11.50 -22.16
C ASP A 274 -3.46 -10.96 -21.62
N PHE A 275 -3.50 -10.04 -20.63
CA PHE A 275 -2.32 -9.52 -19.96
C PHE A 275 -1.98 -10.36 -18.72
N THR A 276 -0.73 -10.72 -18.56
CA THR A 276 -0.16 -11.24 -17.31
C THR A 276 1.21 -10.62 -17.05
N LEU A 277 1.53 -10.39 -15.77
CA LEU A 277 2.88 -9.99 -15.36
C LEU A 277 3.91 -11.06 -15.70
N ALA A 278 5.11 -10.63 -16.05
CA ALA A 278 6.28 -11.47 -16.30
C ALA A 278 7.47 -11.02 -15.42
N ALA A 279 8.39 -11.94 -15.14
CA ALA A 279 9.65 -11.58 -14.47
C ALA A 279 10.39 -10.50 -15.26
N GLY A 280 10.88 -9.47 -14.56
CA GLY A 280 11.55 -8.31 -15.15
C GLY A 280 10.62 -7.16 -15.51
N ASP A 281 9.29 -7.33 -15.48
CA ASP A 281 8.37 -6.19 -15.62
C ASP A 281 8.62 -5.16 -14.52
N VAL A 282 8.50 -3.89 -14.87
CA VAL A 282 8.58 -2.78 -13.92
C VAL A 282 7.19 -2.20 -13.76
N VAL A 283 6.62 -2.36 -12.57
CA VAL A 283 5.32 -1.81 -12.18
C VAL A 283 5.54 -0.48 -11.47
N THR A 284 4.98 0.59 -12.00
CA THR A 284 5.01 1.93 -11.41
C THR A 284 3.58 2.38 -11.12
N ILE A 285 3.29 2.65 -9.87
CA ILE A 285 2.00 3.15 -9.39
C ILE A 285 2.23 4.55 -8.82
N THR A 286 1.57 5.55 -9.37
CA THR A 286 1.62 6.93 -8.86
C THR A 286 0.23 7.37 -8.44
N ILE A 287 0.11 7.97 -7.27
CA ILE A 287 -1.13 8.59 -6.79
C ILE A 287 -0.84 10.07 -6.55
N ASP A 288 -1.65 10.93 -7.17
CA ASP A 288 -1.51 12.38 -7.08
C ASP A 288 -1.43 12.83 -5.63
N ASN A 289 -0.45 13.67 -5.33
CA ASN A 289 -0.20 14.21 -3.99
C ASN A 289 0.15 13.19 -2.90
N ILE A 290 0.17 11.88 -3.20
CA ILE A 290 0.59 10.83 -2.26
C ILE A 290 2.03 10.41 -2.57
N GLY A 291 2.30 9.87 -3.76
CA GLY A 291 3.65 9.47 -4.13
C GLY A 291 3.70 8.42 -5.22
N THR A 292 4.90 7.87 -5.44
CA THR A 292 5.15 6.84 -6.45
C THR A 292 5.77 5.60 -5.81
N LEU A 293 5.19 4.45 -6.08
CA LEU A 293 5.68 3.12 -5.74
C LEU A 293 6.13 2.42 -7.02
N LYS A 294 7.40 2.02 -7.06
CA LYS A 294 7.99 1.33 -8.21
C LYS A 294 8.58 -0.01 -7.77
N ASN A 295 8.22 -1.07 -8.47
CA ASN A 295 8.69 -2.42 -8.14
C ASN A 295 9.03 -3.20 -9.42
N THR A 296 10.05 -4.06 -9.32
CA THR A 296 10.36 -5.04 -10.37
C THR A 296 9.70 -6.37 -10.02
N VAL A 297 9.18 -7.07 -11.04
CA VAL A 297 8.50 -8.36 -10.86
C VAL A 297 9.49 -9.51 -10.90
N LYS A 298 9.34 -10.47 -9.97
CA LYS A 298 10.07 -11.74 -9.99
C LYS A 298 9.13 -12.94 -9.78
N VAL A 299 9.55 -14.13 -10.18
CA VAL A 299 8.86 -15.38 -9.84
C VAL A 299 9.28 -15.85 -8.44
N VAL A 300 8.32 -16.33 -7.62
CA VAL A 300 8.54 -16.81 -6.26
C VAL A 300 7.95 -18.20 -6.06
#